data_a5cbed1e01d6ff0600aa8495260ca49a
#
_entry.id   a5cbed1e01d6ff0600aa8495260ca49a
#
_cell.length_a   1.000
_cell.length_b   1.000
_cell.length_c   1.000
_cell.angle_alpha   90.00
_cell.angle_beta   90.00
_cell.angle_gamma   90.00
#
_symmetry.space_group_name_H-M   'P 1'
#
loop_
_entity.id
_entity.type
_entity.pdbx_description
1 polymer ?
#
loop_
_entity_poly.entity_id
_entity_poly.type
_entity_poly.pdbx_seq_one_letter_code
_entity_poly.pdbx_strand_id
1 'polypeptide(L)'
;SHGTTFGGHPVSCAAALAEVNELIDRDLAGNAKKVGDYFAEKLKGLPHVKEVRHQGLLTGIEFDDTLNAVDIKHACFDRKLLVTAIGSSVIRTIPPLIVTEEECDKAFAIMKEAVESLA
;
A
#
# COMPACT_ATOMS: atom_id res chain seq x y z
N SER A 1 -15.25 -4.10 -3.28
CA SER A 1 -14.79 -3.90 -2.99
C SER A 1 -14.09 -3.71 -2.53
N HIS A 2 -14.07 -3.90 -2.74
CA HIS A 2 -13.36 -3.84 -2.40
C HIS A 2 -12.59 -2.98 -2.26
N GLY A 3 -12.47 -2.45 -2.55
CA GLY A 3 -11.61 -1.33 -2.60
C GLY A 3 -11.12 -0.80 -1.31
N THR A 4 -11.37 -1.45 -0.29
CA THR A 4 -10.90 -1.00 0.98
C THR A 4 -9.51 -1.46 1.21
N THR A 5 -8.58 -0.53 1.28
CA THR A 5 -7.21 -0.85 1.59
C THR A 5 -7.06 -0.97 3.08
N PHE A 6 -6.96 0.02 3.80
CA PHE A 6 -6.70 -0.06 5.22
C PHE A 6 -7.93 -0.50 6.01
N GLY A 7 -7.93 -1.71 6.50
CA GLY A 7 -8.92 -2.21 7.42
C GLY A 7 -10.20 -2.73 6.82
N GLY A 8 -10.40 -2.59 5.52
CA GLY A 8 -11.58 -3.14 4.89
C GLY A 8 -12.89 -2.61 5.43
N HIS A 9 -12.94 -1.38 5.88
CA HIS A 9 -14.15 -0.81 6.43
C HIS A 9 -15.05 -0.20 5.35
N PRO A 10 -16.31 -0.65 5.21
CA PRO A 10 -17.23 -0.03 4.25
C PRO A 10 -17.41 1.47 4.50
N VAL A 11 -17.38 1.88 5.74
CA VAL A 11 -17.45 3.29 6.11
C VAL A 11 -16.28 4.08 5.55
N SER A 12 -15.10 3.46 5.53
CA SER A 12 -13.91 4.09 4.98
C SER A 12 -14.03 4.34 3.49
N CYS A 13 -14.67 3.42 2.76
CA CYS A 13 -14.90 3.62 1.33
C CYS A 13 -15.79 4.82 1.07
N ALA A 14 -16.89 4.96 1.81
CA ALA A 14 -17.81 6.07 1.64
C ALA A 14 -17.13 7.40 2.00
N ALA A 15 -16.37 7.40 3.08
CA ALA A 15 -15.64 8.59 3.50
C ALA A 15 -14.58 8.98 2.46
N ALA A 16 -13.88 8.00 1.90
CA ALA A 16 -12.87 8.26 0.88
C ALA A 16 -13.47 8.88 -0.37
N LEU A 17 -14.66 8.42 -0.80
CA LEU A 17 -15.34 9.00 -1.95
C LEU A 17 -15.73 10.45 -1.72
N ALA A 18 -16.26 10.75 -0.54
CA ALA A 18 -16.63 12.11 -0.20
C ALA A 18 -15.40 13.02 -0.18
N GLU A 19 -14.30 12.52 0.35
CA GLU A 19 -13.08 13.29 0.44
C GLU A 19 -12.40 13.46 -0.91
N VAL A 20 -12.50 12.49 -1.81
CA VAL A 20 -12.01 12.64 -3.18
C VAL A 20 -12.68 13.85 -3.85
N ASN A 21 -13.98 13.98 -3.71
CA ASN A 21 -14.69 15.12 -4.28
C ASN A 21 -14.21 16.45 -3.68
N GLU A 22 -13.98 16.48 -2.39
CA GLU A 22 -13.46 17.66 -1.71
C GLU A 22 -12.05 17.97 -2.14
N LEU A 23 -11.27 16.95 -2.32
CA LEU A 23 -9.86 17.05 -2.57
C LEU A 23 -9.51 17.32 -4.02
N ILE A 24 -10.36 17.02 -4.95
CA ILE A 24 -10.23 17.52 -6.31
C ILE A 24 -10.15 19.04 -6.27
N ASP A 25 -10.92 19.63 -5.39
CA ASP A 25 -10.91 21.07 -5.17
C ASP A 25 -9.69 21.55 -4.36
N ARG A 26 -8.97 20.63 -3.73
CA ARG A 26 -7.80 20.93 -2.87
C ARG A 26 -6.50 20.40 -3.41
N ASP A 27 -6.41 20.11 -4.69
CA ASP A 27 -5.22 19.57 -5.31
C ASP A 27 -4.77 18.22 -4.73
N LEU A 28 -5.68 17.30 -4.63
CA LEU A 28 -5.37 15.95 -4.16
C LEU A 28 -4.51 15.16 -5.07
N ALA A 29 -4.56 15.46 -6.34
CA ALA A 29 -3.66 14.82 -7.29
C ALA A 29 -2.22 15.14 -6.92
N GLY A 30 -1.95 16.37 -6.50
CA GLY A 30 -0.62 16.76 -6.04
C GLY A 30 -0.21 16.02 -4.77
N ASN A 31 -1.15 15.85 -3.82
CA ASN A 31 -0.88 15.10 -2.62
C ASN A 31 -0.62 13.62 -2.93
N ALA A 32 -1.42 13.02 -3.82
CA ALA A 32 -1.23 11.64 -4.22
C ALA A 32 0.15 11.41 -4.84
N LYS A 33 0.60 12.36 -5.67
CA LYS A 33 1.93 12.26 -6.27
C LYS A 33 3.02 12.37 -5.21
N LYS A 34 2.91 13.34 -4.34
CA LYS A 34 3.90 13.59 -3.29
C LYS A 34 4.03 12.42 -2.33
N VAL A 35 2.89 11.97 -1.80
CA VAL A 35 2.86 10.87 -0.84
C VAL A 35 3.18 9.55 -1.53
N GLY A 36 2.72 9.37 -2.77
CA GLY A 36 3.04 8.18 -3.56
C GLY A 36 4.53 8.04 -3.81
N ASP A 37 5.21 9.14 -4.18
CA ASP A 37 6.66 9.14 -4.38
C ASP A 37 7.39 8.80 -3.08
N TYR A 38 6.95 9.39 -1.98
CA TYR A 38 7.51 9.12 -0.65
C TYR A 38 7.36 7.64 -0.27
N PHE A 39 6.16 7.09 -0.44
CA PHE A 39 5.88 5.71 -0.08
C PHE A 39 6.66 4.72 -0.96
N ALA A 40 6.68 4.96 -2.26
CA ALA A 40 7.41 4.11 -3.19
C ALA A 40 8.91 4.08 -2.87
N GLU A 41 9.48 5.24 -2.56
CA GLU A 41 10.88 5.33 -2.20
C GLU A 41 11.18 4.56 -0.91
N LYS A 42 10.28 4.67 0.06
CA LYS A 42 10.40 3.95 1.32
C LYS A 42 10.30 2.44 1.13
N LEU A 43 9.38 2.01 0.27
CA LEU A 43 9.17 0.58 0.01
C LEU A 43 10.37 -0.09 -0.65
N LYS A 44 11.20 0.65 -1.34
CA LYS A 44 12.45 0.12 -1.91
C LYS A 44 13.40 -0.39 -0.83
N GLY A 45 13.22 0.04 0.41
CA GLY A 45 14.02 -0.41 1.54
C GLY A 45 13.55 -1.71 2.18
N LEU A 46 12.45 -2.30 1.72
CA LEU A 46 12.00 -3.58 2.24
C LEU A 46 12.95 -4.70 1.84
N PRO A 47 13.17 -5.70 2.72
CA PRO A 47 13.98 -6.86 2.36
C PRO A 47 13.34 -7.65 1.23
N HIS A 48 14.15 -8.24 0.38
CA HIS A 48 13.73 -9.09 -0.75
C HIS A 48 12.97 -8.36 -1.86
N VAL A 49 12.94 -7.03 -1.85
CA VAL A 49 12.32 -6.26 -2.92
C VAL A 49 13.25 -6.20 -4.12
N LYS A 50 12.71 -6.55 -5.27
CA LYS A 50 13.39 -6.49 -6.56
C LYS A 50 13.16 -5.16 -7.24
N GLU A 51 11.91 -4.69 -7.24
CA GLU A 51 11.52 -3.46 -7.91
C GLU A 51 10.26 -2.89 -7.29
N VAL A 52 10.14 -1.57 -7.30
CA VAL A 52 8.93 -0.87 -6.90
C VAL A 52 8.50 0.01 -8.07
N ARG A 53 7.25 -0.14 -8.48
CA ARG A 53 6.65 0.70 -9.54
C ARG A 53 5.44 1.40 -8.96
N HIS A 54 5.24 2.66 -9.31
CA HIS A 54 4.08 3.38 -8.81
C HIS A 54 3.58 4.42 -9.78
N GLN A 55 2.29 4.73 -9.67
CA GLN A 55 1.64 5.82 -10.36
C GLN A 55 0.70 6.44 -9.35
N GLY A 56 1.00 7.66 -8.90
CA GLY A 56 0.31 8.24 -7.77
C GLY A 56 0.47 7.32 -6.56
N LEU A 57 -0.64 6.95 -5.95
CA LEU A 57 -0.66 6.05 -4.78
C LEU A 57 -0.77 4.57 -5.15
N LEU A 58 -1.03 4.26 -6.41
CA LEU A 58 -1.06 2.88 -6.86
C LEU A 58 0.37 2.37 -6.93
N THR A 59 0.70 1.40 -6.10
CA THR A 59 2.07 0.92 -5.97
C THR A 59 2.14 -0.59 -6.14
N GLY A 60 3.05 -1.05 -6.99
CA GLY A 60 3.35 -2.46 -7.15
C GLY A 60 4.76 -2.75 -6.65
N ILE A 61 4.89 -3.75 -5.80
CA ILE A 61 6.16 -4.14 -5.21
C ILE A 61 6.48 -5.55 -5.69
N GLU A 62 7.54 -5.67 -6.45
CA GLU A 62 7.98 -6.98 -6.92
C GLU A 62 9.04 -7.52 -5.97
N PHE A 63 8.82 -8.73 -5.46
CA PHE A 63 9.74 -9.42 -4.57
C PHE A 63 10.55 -10.47 -5.34
N ASP A 64 11.68 -10.85 -4.79
CA ASP A 64 12.49 -11.93 -5.37
C ASP A 64 11.82 -13.30 -5.14
N ASP A 65 12.40 -14.37 -5.69
CA ASP A 65 11.81 -15.71 -5.63
C ASP A 65 11.89 -16.36 -4.25
N THR A 66 12.54 -15.72 -3.28
CA THR A 66 12.68 -16.26 -1.93
C THR A 66 11.34 -16.31 -1.21
N LEU A 67 10.45 -15.37 -1.52
CA LEU A 67 9.15 -15.25 -0.87
C LEU A 67 8.02 -15.31 -1.88
N ASN A 68 6.87 -15.81 -1.42
CA ASN A 68 5.66 -15.85 -2.22
C ASN A 68 4.75 -14.69 -1.83
N ALA A 69 4.26 -13.95 -2.83
CA ALA A 69 3.41 -12.80 -2.60
C ALA A 69 2.13 -13.14 -1.83
N VAL A 70 1.58 -14.32 -2.04
CA VAL A 70 0.37 -14.76 -1.32
C VAL A 70 0.66 -14.90 0.17
N ASP A 71 1.83 -15.42 0.52
CA ASP A 71 2.24 -15.54 1.92
C ASP A 71 2.45 -14.15 2.54
N ILE A 72 3.02 -13.22 1.79
CA ILE A 72 3.18 -11.84 2.23
C ILE A 72 1.82 -11.19 2.46
N LYS A 73 0.89 -11.41 1.54
CA LYS A 73 -0.48 -10.90 1.67
C LYS A 73 -1.12 -11.40 2.97
N HIS A 74 -1.02 -12.68 3.25
CA HIS A 74 -1.60 -13.27 4.47
C HIS A 74 -0.93 -12.73 5.72
N ALA A 75 0.39 -12.59 5.71
CA ALA A 75 1.12 -12.04 6.85
C ALA A 75 0.75 -10.58 7.12
N CYS A 76 0.52 -9.79 6.05
CA CYS A 76 0.04 -8.42 6.18
C CYS A 76 -1.38 -8.40 6.76
N PHE A 77 -2.25 -9.28 6.27
CA PHE A 77 -3.62 -9.36 6.74
C PHE A 77 -3.67 -9.68 8.23
N ASP A 78 -2.83 -10.59 8.68
CA ASP A 78 -2.73 -10.94 10.11
C ASP A 78 -2.34 -9.73 10.95
N ARG A 79 -1.68 -8.77 10.35
CA ARG A 79 -1.27 -7.52 10.99
C ARG A 79 -2.19 -6.35 10.65
N LYS A 80 -3.36 -6.66 10.10
CA LYS A 80 -4.44 -5.71 9.78
C LYS A 80 -4.08 -4.73 8.66
N LEU A 81 -3.25 -5.17 7.75
CA LEU A 81 -2.96 -4.42 6.53
C LEU A 81 -3.43 -5.21 5.32
N LEU A 82 -4.35 -4.62 4.54
CA LEU A 82 -4.87 -5.25 3.33
C LEU A 82 -4.01 -4.86 2.14
N VAL A 83 -3.49 -5.87 1.46
CA VAL A 83 -2.76 -5.71 0.20
C VAL A 83 -3.27 -6.77 -0.77
N THR A 84 -2.99 -6.58 -2.06
CA THR A 84 -3.38 -7.55 -3.09
C THR A 84 -2.13 -8.25 -3.61
N ALA A 85 -2.21 -9.57 -3.72
CA ALA A 85 -1.14 -10.35 -4.36
C ALA A 85 -1.47 -10.53 -5.83
N ILE A 86 -0.51 -10.23 -6.70
CA ILE A 86 -0.62 -10.41 -8.14
C ILE A 86 0.37 -11.50 -8.54
N GLY A 87 -0.13 -12.66 -8.90
CA GLY A 87 0.73 -13.81 -9.16
C GLY A 87 1.48 -14.21 -7.90
N SER A 88 2.72 -14.63 -8.05
CA SER A 88 3.53 -15.14 -6.95
C SER A 88 4.59 -14.17 -6.46
N SER A 89 4.78 -13.03 -7.11
CA SER A 89 5.91 -12.16 -6.81
C SER A 89 5.56 -10.69 -6.56
N VAL A 90 4.33 -10.26 -6.84
CA VAL A 90 3.98 -8.85 -6.76
C VAL A 90 2.92 -8.58 -5.70
N ILE A 91 3.16 -7.58 -4.88
CA ILE A 91 2.17 -7.05 -3.95
C ILE A 91 1.74 -5.67 -4.46
N ARG A 92 0.45 -5.45 -4.53
CA ARG A 92 -0.11 -4.16 -4.92
C ARG A 92 -0.77 -3.49 -3.73
N THR A 93 -0.52 -2.21 -3.56
CA THR A 93 -1.19 -1.40 -2.56
C THR A 93 -1.88 -0.22 -3.21
N ILE A 94 -3.07 0.12 -2.71
CA ILE A 94 -3.83 1.28 -3.17
C ILE A 94 -4.31 2.03 -1.94
N PRO A 95 -3.46 2.85 -1.32
CA PRO A 95 -3.86 3.63 -0.15
C PRO A 95 -4.92 4.67 -0.52
N PRO A 96 -5.73 5.12 0.43
CA PRO A 96 -6.67 6.20 0.19
C PRO A 96 -5.96 7.48 -0.26
N LEU A 97 -6.63 8.30 -1.06
CA LEU A 97 -6.05 9.55 -1.57
C LEU A 97 -5.69 10.55 -0.47
N ILE A 98 -6.28 10.39 0.69
CA ILE A 98 -6.00 11.26 1.85
C ILE A 98 -4.90 10.71 2.76
N VAL A 99 -4.22 9.66 2.33
CA VAL A 99 -3.19 9.05 3.16
C VAL A 99 -2.07 10.06 3.42
N THR A 100 -1.52 10.01 4.63
CA THR A 100 -0.39 10.85 5.03
C THR A 100 0.90 10.07 4.98
N GLU A 101 2.02 10.77 5.02
CA GLU A 101 3.33 10.13 5.11
C GLU A 101 3.45 9.30 6.39
N GLU A 102 2.86 9.76 7.48
CA GLU A 102 2.84 9.02 8.72
C GLU A 102 2.12 7.68 8.60
N GLU A 103 0.99 7.68 7.88
CA GLU A 103 0.25 6.44 7.62
C GLU A 103 1.03 5.50 6.71
N CYS A 104 1.77 6.05 5.75
CA CYS A 104 2.66 5.27 4.91
C CYS A 104 3.79 4.64 5.73
N ASP A 105 4.30 5.35 6.71
CA ASP A 105 5.33 4.82 7.61
C ASP A 105 4.80 3.63 8.40
N LYS A 106 3.56 3.72 8.87
CA LYS A 106 2.92 2.61 9.59
C LYS A 106 2.72 1.40 8.68
N ALA A 107 2.25 1.63 7.46
CA ALA A 107 2.08 0.56 6.49
C ALA A 107 3.42 -0.10 6.15
N PHE A 108 4.45 0.70 5.97
CA PHE A 108 5.79 0.19 5.71
C PHE A 108 6.29 -0.69 6.87
N ALA A 109 6.11 -0.24 8.10
CA ALA A 109 6.53 -1.00 9.28
C ALA A 109 5.82 -2.35 9.35
N ILE A 110 4.53 -2.38 9.04
CA ILE A 110 3.75 -3.62 9.02
C ILE A 110 4.25 -4.55 7.91
N MET A 111 4.48 -4.02 6.72
CA MET A 111 4.98 -4.81 5.60
C MET A 111 6.37 -5.36 5.89
N LYS A 112 7.23 -4.57 6.48
CA LYS A 112 8.58 -5.00 6.84
C LYS A 112 8.53 -6.15 7.83
N GLU A 113 7.72 -6.03 8.86
CA GLU A 113 7.53 -7.10 9.85
C GLU A 113 6.98 -8.36 9.20
N ALA A 114 5.99 -8.21 8.31
CA ALA A 114 5.40 -9.34 7.61
C ALA A 114 6.43 -10.07 6.76
N VAL A 115 7.23 -9.34 5.99
CA VAL A 115 8.26 -9.92 5.13
C VAL A 115 9.33 -10.59 5.97
N GLU A 116 9.76 -9.95 7.03
CA GLU A 116 10.80 -10.51 7.90
C GLU A 116 10.34 -11.78 8.60
N SER A 117 9.06 -11.90 8.89
CA SER A 117 8.51 -13.09 9.54
C SER A 117 8.53 -14.31 8.62
N LEU A 118 8.61 -14.10 7.31
CA LEU A 118 8.59 -15.17 6.31
C LEU A 118 9.99 -15.54 5.81
N ALA A 119 10.96 -14.70 6.08
CA ALA A 119 12.33 -14.88 5.57
C ALA A 119 13.16 -15.86 6.41
#